data_b5355e7214b02ed1d53a0f5c9ee2da80
#
_entry.id   b5355e7214b02ed1d53a0f5c9ee2da80
#
_cell.length_a   1.000
_cell.length_b   1.000
_cell.length_c   1.000
_cell.angle_alpha   90.00
_cell.angle_beta   90.00
_cell.angle_gamma   90.00
#
_symmetry.space_group_name_H-M   'P 1'
#
loop_
_entity.id
_entity.type
_entity.pdbx_description
1 polymer ?
#
loop_
_entity_poly.entity_id
_entity_poly.type
_entity_poly.pdbx_seq_one_letter_code
_entity_poly.pdbx_strand_id
1 'polypeptide(L)'
;MFIVGIDIAKHTHQASVMNTDGSLVGKSIKIPNTSVGFDSFISKLKEIDRDISHFEFGMEVTGHYWLNIYTHLADLGCIVHVINPVQSDSLRGLYIRQTKNDIKDSAIIADVIRIGRYCETSVSDDKMLALRDLTRQRFYLVDMVSDLKRKSLTLIDRIFPE
;
A
#
# COMPACT_ATOMS: atom_id res chain seq x y z
N MET A 1 -14.50 -9.74 -15.95
CA MET A 1 -13.64 -9.69 -14.76
C MET A 1 -12.59 -8.62 -14.97
N PHE A 2 -12.43 -7.73 -14.03
CA PHE A 2 -11.53 -6.59 -14.10
C PHE A 2 -10.49 -6.67 -12.99
N ILE A 3 -9.32 -6.13 -13.24
CA ILE A 3 -8.23 -6.06 -12.28
C ILE A 3 -7.93 -4.59 -12.00
N VAL A 4 -7.90 -4.24 -10.73
CA VAL A 4 -7.69 -2.86 -10.29
C VAL A 4 -6.39 -2.78 -9.51
N GLY A 5 -5.39 -2.14 -10.08
CA GLY A 5 -4.14 -1.84 -9.37
C GLY A 5 -4.23 -0.49 -8.67
N ILE A 6 -3.86 -0.45 -7.40
CA ILE A 6 -3.91 0.74 -6.57
C ILE A 6 -2.51 1.08 -6.09
N ASP A 7 -2.00 2.22 -6.54
CA ASP A 7 -0.77 2.81 -6.00
C ASP A 7 -1.11 3.64 -4.77
N ILE A 8 -0.46 3.31 -3.65
CA ILE A 8 -0.78 3.85 -2.32
C ILE A 8 0.04 5.11 -2.03
N ALA A 9 -0.65 6.16 -1.64
CA ALA A 9 -0.03 7.40 -1.18
C ALA A 9 -0.74 7.96 0.07
N LYS A 10 -0.09 8.88 0.78
CA LYS A 10 -0.59 9.44 2.04
C LYS A 10 -1.96 10.11 1.92
N HIS A 11 -2.15 10.95 0.91
CA HIS A 11 -3.34 11.79 0.77
C HIS A 11 -4.29 11.35 -0.34
N THR A 12 -3.76 10.83 -1.43
CA THR A 12 -4.54 10.44 -2.60
C THR A 12 -3.88 9.25 -3.27
N HIS A 13 -4.57 8.12 -3.30
CA HIS A 13 -4.15 6.94 -4.05
C HIS A 13 -4.49 7.11 -5.53
N GLN A 14 -3.80 6.32 -6.37
CA GLN A 14 -4.08 6.27 -7.80
C GLN A 14 -4.48 4.85 -8.18
N ALA A 15 -5.59 4.69 -8.91
CA ALA A 15 -6.04 3.39 -9.39
C ALA A 15 -6.10 3.33 -10.91
N SER A 16 -5.75 2.18 -11.47
CA SER A 16 -5.95 1.84 -12.87
C SER A 16 -6.76 0.56 -12.96
N VAL A 17 -7.74 0.56 -13.87
CA VAL A 17 -8.58 -0.61 -14.16
C VAL A 17 -8.06 -1.27 -15.42
N MET A 18 -7.92 -2.59 -15.41
CA MET A 18 -7.38 -3.40 -16.50
C MET A 18 -8.30 -4.59 -16.79
N ASN A 19 -8.47 -4.91 -18.04
CA ASN A 19 -9.11 -6.15 -18.48
C ASN A 19 -8.17 -7.36 -18.29
N THR A 20 -8.72 -8.55 -18.37
CA THR A 20 -7.94 -9.81 -18.34
C THR A 20 -6.96 -9.95 -19.51
N ASP A 21 -7.18 -9.26 -20.62
CA ASP A 21 -6.27 -9.21 -21.78
C ASP A 21 -5.10 -8.25 -21.57
N GLY A 22 -5.09 -7.43 -20.50
CA GLY A 22 -4.06 -6.45 -20.21
C GLY A 22 -4.35 -5.03 -20.74
N SER A 23 -5.49 -4.82 -21.39
CA SER A 23 -5.90 -3.49 -21.84
C SER A 23 -6.44 -2.65 -20.69
N LEU A 24 -6.06 -1.36 -20.63
CA LEU A 24 -6.58 -0.43 -19.63
C LEU A 24 -8.01 0.02 -19.97
N VAL A 25 -8.85 0.07 -18.96
CA VAL A 25 -10.25 0.52 -19.05
C VAL A 25 -10.36 1.96 -18.55
N GLY A 26 -10.58 2.88 -19.48
CA GLY A 26 -10.78 4.28 -19.16
C GLY A 26 -9.50 4.99 -18.68
N LYS A 27 -9.71 6.09 -17.93
CA LYS A 27 -8.62 6.87 -17.33
C LYS A 27 -8.36 6.38 -15.89
N SER A 28 -7.13 6.55 -15.43
CA SER A 28 -6.80 6.29 -14.03
C SER A 28 -7.61 7.16 -13.07
N ILE A 29 -7.97 6.60 -11.93
CA ILE A 29 -8.87 7.18 -10.93
C ILE A 29 -8.07 7.65 -9.73
N LYS A 30 -8.23 8.91 -9.35
CA LYS A 30 -7.70 9.46 -8.10
C LYS A 30 -8.66 9.13 -6.95
N ILE A 31 -8.12 8.62 -5.85
CA ILE A 31 -8.87 8.19 -4.68
C ILE A 31 -8.35 8.95 -3.46
N PRO A 32 -9.03 10.01 -2.99
CA PRO A 32 -8.69 10.64 -1.72
C PRO A 32 -8.70 9.60 -0.59
N ASN A 33 -7.68 9.62 0.28
CA ASN A 33 -7.59 8.68 1.41
C ASN A 33 -8.56 9.07 2.54
N THR A 34 -9.85 9.01 2.22
CA THR A 34 -10.98 9.32 3.10
C THR A 34 -12.14 8.38 2.78
N SER A 35 -13.05 8.16 3.74
CA SER A 35 -14.26 7.34 3.54
C SER A 35 -15.05 7.80 2.30
N VAL A 36 -15.33 9.09 2.19
CA VAL A 36 -16.05 9.67 1.03
C VAL A 36 -15.29 9.42 -0.29
N GLY A 37 -13.94 9.48 -0.25
CA GLY A 37 -13.10 9.18 -1.41
C GLY A 37 -13.22 7.73 -1.85
N PHE A 38 -13.30 6.80 -0.90
CA PHE A 38 -13.47 5.37 -1.17
C PHE A 38 -14.86 5.07 -1.75
N ASP A 39 -15.91 5.66 -1.17
CA ASP A 39 -17.29 5.52 -1.69
C ASP A 39 -17.42 6.06 -3.12
N SER A 40 -16.79 7.22 -3.39
CA SER A 40 -16.73 7.80 -4.73
C SER A 40 -15.98 6.90 -5.72
N PHE A 41 -14.90 6.25 -5.26
CA PHE A 41 -14.16 5.28 -6.06
C PHE A 41 -15.02 4.07 -6.45
N ILE A 42 -15.71 3.46 -5.47
CA ILE A 42 -16.64 2.36 -5.71
C ILE A 42 -17.74 2.76 -6.68
N SER A 43 -18.30 3.98 -6.55
CA SER A 43 -19.31 4.50 -7.48
C SER A 43 -18.80 4.56 -8.92
N LYS A 44 -17.55 5.00 -9.12
CA LYS A 44 -16.93 5.04 -10.47
C LYS A 44 -16.66 3.64 -11.03
N LEU A 45 -16.32 2.66 -10.20
CA LEU A 45 -16.19 1.27 -10.65
C LEU A 45 -17.54 0.70 -11.09
N LYS A 46 -18.60 1.05 -10.37
CA LYS A 46 -19.97 0.65 -10.74
C LYS A 46 -20.50 1.28 -12.04
N GLU A 47 -19.86 2.35 -12.53
CA GLU A 47 -20.11 2.88 -13.89
C GLU A 47 -19.51 1.98 -14.98
N ILE A 48 -18.45 1.21 -14.66
CA ILE A 48 -17.82 0.24 -15.57
C ILE A 48 -18.57 -1.08 -15.54
N ASP A 49 -18.80 -1.62 -14.34
CA ASP A 49 -19.60 -2.82 -14.10
C ASP A 49 -20.36 -2.67 -12.78
N ARG A 50 -21.68 -2.93 -12.81
CA ARG A 50 -22.56 -2.78 -11.63
C ARG A 50 -22.22 -3.75 -10.50
N ASP A 51 -21.64 -4.89 -10.83
CA ASP A 51 -21.28 -5.92 -9.86
C ASP A 51 -19.82 -5.78 -9.44
N ILE A 52 -19.61 -5.33 -8.20
CA ILE A 52 -18.27 -5.13 -7.64
C ILE A 52 -17.49 -6.45 -7.49
N SER A 53 -18.17 -7.60 -7.43
CA SER A 53 -17.53 -8.89 -7.36
C SER A 53 -16.77 -9.29 -8.64
N HIS A 54 -17.00 -8.56 -9.74
CA HIS A 54 -16.23 -8.71 -10.98
C HIS A 54 -14.88 -8.01 -10.95
N PHE A 55 -14.53 -7.33 -9.84
CA PHE A 55 -13.27 -6.63 -9.69
C PHE A 55 -12.37 -7.34 -8.67
N GLU A 56 -11.13 -7.60 -9.06
CA GLU A 56 -10.04 -7.99 -8.16
C GLU A 56 -9.11 -6.80 -7.96
N PHE A 57 -8.75 -6.55 -6.71
CA PHE A 57 -7.95 -5.40 -6.34
C PHE A 57 -6.54 -5.83 -5.98
N GLY A 58 -5.54 -5.10 -6.46
CA GLY A 58 -4.15 -5.26 -6.08
C GLY A 58 -3.59 -3.97 -5.51
N MET A 59 -2.83 -4.05 -4.42
CA MET A 59 -2.15 -2.91 -3.83
C MET A 59 -0.79 -3.29 -3.26
N GLU A 60 0.11 -2.31 -3.26
CA GLU A 60 1.45 -2.46 -2.73
C GLU A 60 1.50 -2.01 -1.26
N VAL A 61 2.15 -2.81 -0.40
CA VAL A 61 2.33 -2.49 1.03
C VAL A 61 3.44 -1.47 1.19
N THR A 62 3.09 -0.20 1.11
CA THR A 62 4.01 0.90 1.40
C THR A 62 3.54 1.65 2.64
N GLY A 63 4.30 1.55 3.72
CA GLY A 63 3.94 2.18 5.00
C GLY A 63 2.65 1.61 5.61
N HIS A 64 1.76 2.49 6.11
CA HIS A 64 0.49 2.11 6.77
C HIS A 64 -0.76 2.67 6.06
N TYR A 65 -0.58 3.49 5.01
CA TYR A 65 -1.68 4.21 4.35
C TYR A 65 -2.62 3.31 3.56
N TRP A 66 -2.20 2.08 3.23
CA TRP A 66 -2.99 1.08 2.53
C TRP A 66 -4.09 0.44 3.39
N LEU A 67 -3.94 0.45 4.72
CA LEU A 67 -4.86 -0.23 5.64
C LEU A 67 -6.29 0.29 5.52
N ASN A 68 -6.49 1.60 5.40
CA ASN A 68 -7.82 2.20 5.35
C ASN A 68 -8.61 1.74 4.13
N ILE A 69 -8.01 1.81 2.95
CA ILE A 69 -8.67 1.37 1.71
C ILE A 69 -8.80 -0.15 1.66
N TYR A 70 -7.82 -0.89 2.20
CA TYR A 70 -7.90 -2.35 2.32
C TYR A 70 -9.11 -2.77 3.16
N THR A 71 -9.27 -2.21 4.37
CA THR A 71 -10.40 -2.51 5.26
C THR A 71 -11.72 -2.17 4.57
N HIS A 72 -11.82 -0.99 3.95
CA HIS A 72 -13.05 -0.59 3.24
C HIS A 72 -13.43 -1.57 2.12
N LEU A 73 -12.48 -2.03 1.32
CA LEU A 73 -12.73 -3.01 0.25
C LEU A 73 -13.05 -4.40 0.82
N ALA A 74 -12.37 -4.83 1.88
CA ALA A 74 -12.61 -6.11 2.55
C ALA A 74 -14.00 -6.15 3.19
N ASP A 75 -14.44 -5.07 3.82
CA ASP A 75 -15.80 -4.93 4.41
C ASP A 75 -16.90 -5.02 3.34
N LEU A 76 -16.60 -4.62 2.09
CA LEU A 76 -17.49 -4.80 0.94
C LEU A 76 -17.44 -6.22 0.34
N GLY A 77 -16.62 -7.11 0.90
CA GLY A 77 -16.44 -8.49 0.40
C GLY A 77 -15.61 -8.60 -0.89
N CYS A 78 -14.84 -7.56 -1.22
CA CYS A 78 -13.99 -7.55 -2.41
C CYS A 78 -12.75 -8.45 -2.22
N ILE A 79 -12.28 -9.06 -3.31
CA ILE A 79 -11.00 -9.78 -3.33
C ILE A 79 -9.87 -8.76 -3.43
N VAL A 80 -9.00 -8.72 -2.42
CA VAL A 80 -7.90 -7.75 -2.34
C VAL A 80 -6.57 -8.48 -2.15
N HIS A 81 -5.70 -8.36 -3.14
CA HIS A 81 -4.34 -8.90 -3.15
C HIS A 81 -3.36 -7.85 -2.65
N VAL A 82 -2.63 -8.18 -1.62
CA VAL A 82 -1.61 -7.30 -1.04
C VAL A 82 -0.24 -7.83 -1.41
N ILE A 83 0.54 -7.05 -2.18
CA ILE A 83 1.82 -7.47 -2.72
C ILE A 83 2.99 -6.70 -2.08
N ASN A 84 4.15 -7.37 -2.03
CA ASN A 84 5.38 -6.75 -1.55
C ASN A 84 5.98 -5.83 -2.65
N PRO A 85 6.45 -4.61 -2.32
CA PRO A 85 7.11 -3.69 -3.25
C PRO A 85 8.21 -4.31 -4.11
N VAL A 86 8.97 -5.26 -3.58
CA VAL A 86 10.02 -5.97 -4.32
C VAL A 86 9.48 -6.70 -5.56
N GLN A 87 8.23 -7.12 -5.54
CA GLN A 87 7.61 -7.86 -6.64
C GLN A 87 7.16 -6.93 -7.77
N SER A 88 6.58 -5.79 -7.42
CA SER A 88 6.22 -4.75 -8.39
C SER A 88 7.48 -4.14 -9.04
N ASP A 89 8.55 -3.92 -8.27
CA ASP A 89 9.83 -3.43 -8.78
C ASP A 89 10.49 -4.39 -9.79
N SER A 90 10.36 -5.70 -9.59
CA SER A 90 10.88 -6.71 -10.51
C SER A 90 10.22 -6.61 -11.90
N LEU A 91 8.92 -6.31 -11.96
CA LEU A 91 8.20 -6.10 -13.22
C LEU A 91 8.46 -4.71 -13.82
N ARG A 92 8.68 -3.69 -12.99
CA ARG A 92 9.10 -2.36 -13.49
C ARG A 92 10.37 -2.46 -14.33
N GLY A 93 11.30 -3.34 -13.98
CA GLY A 93 12.53 -3.58 -14.75
C GLY A 93 12.30 -4.15 -16.16
N LEU A 94 11.18 -4.80 -16.42
CA LEU A 94 10.81 -5.32 -17.74
C LEU A 94 10.27 -4.22 -18.69
N TYR A 95 9.72 -3.15 -18.14
CA TYR A 95 9.24 -2.02 -18.92
C TYR A 95 10.38 -1.01 -19.14
N ILE A 96 11.14 -1.21 -20.22
CA ILE A 96 12.30 -0.38 -20.60
C ILE A 96 11.88 1.09 -20.76
N ARG A 97 12.55 2.02 -20.08
CA ARG A 97 12.36 3.47 -20.05
C ARG A 97 11.14 3.98 -19.28
N GLN A 98 11.27 4.12 -17.96
CA GLN A 98 10.16 4.69 -17.19
C GLN A 98 10.57 5.90 -16.33
N THR A 99 9.97 7.02 -16.69
CA THR A 99 9.72 8.09 -15.72
C THR A 99 8.68 7.59 -14.72
N LYS A 100 9.03 7.64 -13.43
CA LYS A 100 8.12 7.29 -12.31
C LYS A 100 6.88 8.18 -12.40
N ASN A 101 5.69 7.55 -12.47
CA ASN A 101 4.42 8.25 -12.51
C ASN A 101 3.34 7.34 -11.90
N ASP A 102 2.62 7.84 -10.92
CA ASP A 102 1.60 7.13 -10.14
C ASP A 102 0.56 6.39 -11.02
N ILE A 103 0.25 6.94 -12.21
CA ILE A 103 -0.64 6.29 -13.18
C ILE A 103 -0.03 5.01 -13.73
N LYS A 104 1.28 5.02 -14.03
CA LYS A 104 1.98 3.83 -14.54
C LYS A 104 2.19 2.82 -13.43
N ASP A 105 2.47 3.28 -12.21
CA ASP A 105 2.67 2.42 -11.05
C ASP A 105 1.39 1.65 -10.71
N SER A 106 0.23 2.28 -10.72
CA SER A 106 -1.05 1.59 -10.55
C SER A 106 -1.36 0.58 -11.68
N ALA A 107 -1.00 0.88 -12.93
CA ALA A 107 -1.17 -0.06 -14.03
C ALA A 107 -0.23 -1.27 -13.91
N ILE A 108 1.01 -1.07 -13.45
CA ILE A 108 1.97 -2.16 -13.19
C ILE A 108 1.45 -3.07 -12.07
N ILE A 109 0.90 -2.51 -11.00
CA ILE A 109 0.28 -3.30 -9.92
C ILE A 109 -0.86 -4.17 -10.47
N ALA A 110 -1.73 -3.60 -11.32
CA ALA A 110 -2.78 -4.36 -11.99
C ALA A 110 -2.21 -5.51 -12.84
N ASP A 111 -1.14 -5.26 -13.58
CA ASP A 111 -0.51 -6.28 -14.43
C ASP A 111 0.19 -7.39 -13.62
N VAL A 112 0.78 -7.06 -12.47
CA VAL A 112 1.31 -8.06 -11.50
C VAL A 112 0.21 -9.04 -11.11
N ILE A 113 -0.95 -8.53 -10.71
CA ILE A 113 -2.10 -9.37 -10.31
C ILE A 113 -2.60 -10.18 -11.51
N ARG A 114 -2.74 -9.57 -12.69
CA ARG A 114 -3.17 -10.23 -13.91
C ARG A 114 -2.30 -11.43 -14.29
N ILE A 115 -0.98 -11.27 -14.19
CA ILE A 115 -0.02 -12.33 -14.51
C ILE A 115 -0.07 -13.47 -13.49
N GLY A 116 -0.51 -13.20 -12.25
CA GLY A 116 -0.66 -14.21 -11.19
C GLY A 116 0.67 -14.74 -10.63
N ARG A 117 1.80 -14.13 -10.97
CA ARG A 117 3.13 -14.53 -10.48
C ARG A 117 3.60 -13.63 -9.33
N TYR A 118 2.88 -13.63 -8.24
CA TYR A 118 3.22 -12.89 -7.04
C TYR A 118 3.00 -13.79 -5.81
N CYS A 119 3.67 -13.44 -4.70
CA CYS A 119 3.38 -14.03 -3.40
C CYS A 119 2.55 -13.01 -2.62
N GLU A 120 1.38 -13.42 -2.18
CA GLU A 120 0.56 -12.57 -1.33
C GLU A 120 1.26 -12.31 -0.01
N THR A 121 1.24 -11.05 0.40
CA THR A 121 1.61 -10.70 1.76
C THR A 121 0.45 -11.05 2.67
N SER A 122 0.65 -11.99 3.58
CA SER A 122 -0.36 -12.30 4.60
C SER A 122 -0.69 -11.04 5.40
N VAL A 123 -1.91 -10.59 5.31
CA VAL A 123 -2.42 -9.51 6.17
C VAL A 123 -2.68 -10.14 7.53
N SER A 124 -1.86 -9.77 8.50
CA SER A 124 -2.03 -10.23 9.88
C SER A 124 -3.37 -9.74 10.44
N ASP A 125 -3.96 -10.49 11.36
CA ASP A 125 -5.15 -10.04 12.07
C ASP A 125 -4.86 -8.74 12.88
N ASP A 126 -5.90 -8.04 13.28
CA ASP A 126 -5.79 -6.75 14.00
C ASP A 126 -4.96 -6.86 15.28
N LYS A 127 -5.04 -8.00 15.97
CA LYS A 127 -4.26 -8.24 17.20
C LYS A 127 -2.78 -8.36 16.91
N MET A 128 -2.42 -9.05 15.84
CA MET A 128 -1.03 -9.20 15.41
C MET A 128 -0.46 -7.88 14.87
N LEU A 129 -1.26 -7.10 14.16
CA LEU A 129 -0.89 -5.74 13.74
C LEU A 129 -0.64 -4.85 14.94
N ALA A 130 -1.54 -4.83 15.94
CA ALA A 130 -1.38 -4.07 17.16
C ALA A 130 -0.14 -4.52 17.96
N LEU A 131 0.10 -5.83 18.09
CA LEU A 131 1.28 -6.36 18.76
C LEU A 131 2.58 -5.92 18.06
N ARG A 132 2.61 -5.96 16.73
CA ARG A 132 3.75 -5.49 15.95
C ARG A 132 4.02 -4.01 16.18
N ASP A 133 2.99 -3.18 16.21
CA ASP A 133 3.12 -1.75 16.41
C ASP A 133 3.58 -1.42 17.85
N LEU A 134 3.04 -2.09 18.85
CA LEU A 134 3.49 -1.96 20.25
C LEU A 134 4.95 -2.40 20.40
N THR A 135 5.35 -3.48 19.74
CA THR A 135 6.73 -3.96 19.78
C THR A 135 7.69 -2.96 19.16
N ARG A 136 7.33 -2.37 18.01
CA ARG A 136 8.13 -1.30 17.36
C ARG A 136 8.23 -0.06 18.23
N GLN A 137 7.13 0.36 18.85
CA GLN A 137 7.11 1.48 19.80
C GLN A 137 8.04 1.21 21.00
N ARG A 138 7.99 0.00 21.55
CA ARG A 138 8.90 -0.39 22.64
C ARG A 138 10.36 -0.26 22.24
N PHE A 139 10.75 -0.79 21.07
CA PHE A 139 12.13 -0.66 20.58
C PHE A 139 12.54 0.81 20.42
N TYR A 140 11.69 1.62 19.79
CA TYR A 140 11.93 3.05 19.62
C TYR A 140 12.18 3.76 20.96
N LEU A 141 11.35 3.49 21.97
CA LEU A 141 11.51 4.08 23.31
C LEU A 141 12.81 3.62 23.98
N VAL A 142 13.17 2.36 23.86
CA VAL A 142 14.44 1.82 24.41
C VAL A 142 15.64 2.48 23.77
N ASP A 143 15.60 2.68 22.45
CA ASP A 143 16.68 3.37 21.73
C ASP A 143 16.78 4.84 22.16
N MET A 144 15.66 5.55 22.28
CA MET A 144 15.64 6.92 22.82
C MET A 144 16.25 7.02 24.23
N VAL A 145 15.90 6.08 25.14
CA VAL A 145 16.49 6.05 26.50
C VAL A 145 17.99 5.83 26.42
N SER A 146 18.45 4.94 25.56
CA SER A 146 19.88 4.66 25.35
C SER A 146 20.63 5.88 24.82
N ASP A 147 20.02 6.60 23.88
CA ASP A 147 20.57 7.85 23.34
C ASP A 147 20.66 8.97 24.40
N LEU A 148 19.60 9.12 25.20
CA LEU A 148 19.61 10.08 26.30
C LEU A 148 20.69 9.76 27.34
N LYS A 149 20.84 8.48 27.73
CA LYS A 149 21.90 8.05 28.63
C LYS A 149 23.30 8.38 28.07
N ARG A 150 23.56 8.07 26.81
CA ARG A 150 24.83 8.40 26.15
C ARG A 150 25.11 9.90 26.15
N LYS A 151 24.11 10.72 25.80
CA LYS A 151 24.23 12.18 25.84
C LYS A 151 24.50 12.71 27.24
N SER A 152 23.83 12.18 28.26
CA SER A 152 24.04 12.55 29.66
C SER A 152 25.46 12.22 30.12
N LEU A 153 25.97 11.03 29.80
CA LEU A 153 27.35 10.63 30.09
C LEU A 153 28.34 11.58 29.40
N THR A 154 28.16 11.86 28.12
CA THR A 154 29.02 12.79 27.39
C THR A 154 29.04 14.19 28.02
N LEU A 155 27.91 14.68 28.56
CA LEU A 155 27.87 15.96 29.26
C LEU A 155 28.58 15.90 30.61
N ILE A 156 28.43 14.80 31.36
CA ILE A 156 29.13 14.58 32.64
C ILE A 156 30.65 14.56 32.40
N ASP A 157 31.13 13.74 31.44
CA ASP A 157 32.54 13.60 31.09
C ASP A 157 33.15 14.95 30.66
N ARG A 158 32.32 15.81 30.06
CA ARG A 158 32.77 17.16 29.63
C ARG A 158 32.96 18.12 30.79
N ILE A 159 32.17 17.95 31.87
CA ILE A 159 32.21 18.81 33.08
C ILE A 159 33.20 18.24 34.12
N PHE A 160 33.25 16.92 34.22
CA PHE A 160 34.08 16.17 35.17
C PHE A 160 34.93 15.15 34.41
N PRO A 161 36.04 15.56 33.81
CA PRO A 161 36.86 14.70 32.94
C PRO A 161 37.82 13.82 33.74
N GLU A 162 37.37 13.11 34.78
CA GLU A 162 38.18 12.17 35.58
C GLU A 162 37.87 10.72 35.24
#